data_6004d06edac77a2cb50b1b1b00592ce4
#
_entry.id   6004d06edac77a2cb50b1b1b00592ce4
#
_cell.length_a   1.000
_cell.length_b   1.000
_cell.length_c   1.000
_cell.angle_alpha   90.00
_cell.angle_beta   90.00
_cell.angle_gamma   90.00
#
_symmetry.space_group_name_H-M   'P 1'
#
loop_
_entity.id
_entity.type
_entity.pdbx_description
1 polymer ?
#
loop_
_entity_poly.entity_id
_entity_poly.type
_entity_poly.pdbx_seq_one_letter_code
_entity_poly.pdbx_strand_id
1 'polypeptide(L)'
;NELLPIVKEWYGKEVKFPDHPVFTLYGKDTVDYSIPQSPYKVLVYVDSSGCVDCKLQLQKWQELIKYTNSISDGEIPFLFFFFPKDYKELCQFFKRDLFDLPVCIDFDGELNKLNDFPPFPQFHTLLLDKDNKVLVIGNPVHSTEIRSLYFKQLSETYDTANEKDDKLITTSEVSPIKADLGTLKVGDSKKQLFEVKNTGDKPLVIIATSSTCGCASVEYPKQPIPPGGIATVEVTMNPKDVGFFNEIIQLKCNTEYPAKLRIRGRAE
;
A
#
# COMPACT_ATOMS: atom_id res chain seq x y z
N ASN A 1 -3.93 -15.39 29.13
CA ASN A 1 -3.86 -13.95 28.81
C ASN A 1 -2.42 -13.42 28.88
N GLU A 2 -1.51 -14.05 28.16
CA GLU A 2 -0.07 -13.68 28.15
C GLU A 2 0.21 -12.36 27.39
N LEU A 3 -0.77 -11.84 26.64
CA LEU A 3 -0.59 -10.64 25.78
C LEU A 3 -0.82 -9.32 26.53
N LEU A 4 -1.66 -9.30 27.54
CA LEU A 4 -1.96 -8.10 28.33
C LEU A 4 -0.74 -7.45 29.01
N PRO A 5 0.22 -8.20 29.56
CA PRO A 5 1.44 -7.61 30.14
C PRO A 5 2.25 -6.84 29.09
N ILE A 6 2.42 -7.39 27.89
CA ILE A 6 3.16 -6.74 26.79
C ILE A 6 2.51 -5.41 26.39
N VAL A 7 1.19 -5.41 26.22
CA VAL A 7 0.46 -4.19 25.86
C VAL A 7 0.63 -3.10 26.95
N LYS A 8 0.56 -3.49 28.23
CA LYS A 8 0.74 -2.56 29.34
C LYS A 8 2.17 -2.00 29.44
N GLU A 9 3.15 -2.85 29.19
CA GLU A 9 4.57 -2.47 29.20
C GLU A 9 4.89 -1.46 28.07
N TRP A 10 4.31 -1.69 26.89
CA TRP A 10 4.63 -0.90 25.72
C TRP A 10 3.81 0.38 25.57
N TYR A 11 2.61 0.44 26.13
CA TYR A 11 1.80 1.66 26.09
C TYR A 11 2.53 2.85 26.77
N GLY A 12 2.70 3.94 26.03
CA GLY A 12 3.42 5.12 26.47
C GLY A 12 4.95 5.02 26.50
N LYS A 13 5.52 3.83 26.17
CA LYS A 13 6.98 3.65 26.03
C LYS A 13 7.47 4.44 24.82
N GLU A 14 8.57 5.17 24.98
CA GLU A 14 9.23 5.89 23.90
C GLU A 14 10.02 4.92 23.02
N VAL A 15 9.79 4.97 21.70
CA VAL A 15 10.56 4.24 20.70
C VAL A 15 11.76 5.07 20.27
N LYS A 16 12.95 4.48 20.37
CA LYS A 16 14.20 5.07 19.93
C LYS A 16 14.52 4.63 18.50
N PHE A 17 14.80 5.60 17.65
CA PHE A 17 15.24 5.34 16.28
C PHE A 17 16.75 5.40 16.17
N PRO A 18 17.38 4.68 15.20
CA PRO A 18 18.77 4.88 14.85
C PRO A 18 19.06 6.36 14.53
N ASP A 19 20.28 6.83 14.85
CA ASP A 19 20.65 8.24 14.62
C ASP A 19 20.68 8.61 13.12
N HIS A 20 21.07 7.67 12.26
CA HIS A 20 21.24 7.89 10.81
C HIS A 20 20.57 6.78 9.98
N PRO A 21 19.23 6.63 10.04
CA PRO A 21 18.58 5.59 9.26
C PRO A 21 18.63 5.95 7.76
N VAL A 22 19.08 5.03 6.94
CA VAL A 22 19.14 5.20 5.48
C VAL A 22 17.91 4.56 4.85
N PHE A 23 17.12 5.39 4.18
CA PHE A 23 15.92 4.93 3.46
C PHE A 23 16.22 4.71 1.98
N THR A 24 15.56 3.71 1.41
CA THR A 24 15.74 3.31 0.01
C THR A 24 14.39 3.02 -0.64
N LEU A 25 14.29 3.20 -1.97
CA LEU A 25 13.21 2.64 -2.77
C LEU A 25 13.59 1.25 -3.26
N TYR A 26 12.64 0.33 -3.20
CA TYR A 26 12.82 -1.08 -3.58
C TYR A 26 14.03 -1.77 -2.89
N GLY A 27 14.47 -1.22 -1.76
CA GLY A 27 15.66 -1.69 -1.03
C GLY A 27 16.99 -1.34 -1.69
N LYS A 28 17.05 -0.52 -2.72
CA LYS A 28 18.28 -0.27 -3.52
C LYS A 28 18.65 1.19 -3.65
N ASP A 29 17.72 2.01 -4.13
CA ASP A 29 17.99 3.39 -4.48
C ASP A 29 17.82 4.27 -3.25
N THR A 30 18.91 4.80 -2.72
CA THR A 30 18.86 5.71 -1.55
C THR A 30 18.04 6.94 -1.88
N VAL A 31 17.15 7.31 -0.95
CA VAL A 31 16.30 8.49 -1.06
C VAL A 31 16.54 9.43 0.11
N ASP A 32 16.38 10.71 -0.15
CA ASP A 32 16.41 11.74 0.89
C ASP A 32 15.07 11.69 1.66
N TYR A 33 15.04 10.85 2.67
CA TYR A 33 13.89 10.67 3.54
C TYR A 33 14.35 10.60 5.00
N SER A 34 13.73 11.39 5.83
CA SER A 34 13.96 11.41 7.28
C SER A 34 12.69 11.05 8.02
N ILE A 35 12.82 10.62 9.27
CA ILE A 35 11.67 10.31 10.13
C ILE A 35 10.88 11.59 10.36
N PRO A 36 9.62 11.68 9.87
CA PRO A 36 8.85 12.91 9.94
C PRO A 36 8.46 13.30 11.36
N GLN A 37 8.47 14.61 11.61
CA GLN A 37 7.85 15.20 12.79
C GLN A 37 6.35 15.34 12.54
N SER A 38 5.61 14.26 12.76
CA SER A 38 4.16 14.19 12.55
C SER A 38 3.45 13.95 13.89
N PRO A 39 2.21 14.46 14.08
CA PRO A 39 1.40 14.16 15.27
C PRO A 39 1.27 12.66 15.53
N TYR A 40 1.16 11.88 14.47
CA TYR A 40 1.12 10.42 14.49
C TYR A 40 2.04 9.85 13.44
N LYS A 41 2.59 8.67 13.70
CA LYS A 41 3.34 7.86 12.73
C LYS A 41 3.18 6.37 13.05
N VAL A 42 3.25 5.53 12.04
CA VAL A 42 3.19 4.08 12.21
C VAL A 42 4.57 3.49 11.97
N LEU A 43 5.12 2.79 12.95
CA LEU A 43 6.34 2.01 12.80
C LEU A 43 5.97 0.56 12.47
N VAL A 44 6.56 0.04 11.41
CA VAL A 44 6.45 -1.37 11.00
C VAL A 44 7.86 -1.96 11.00
N TYR A 45 8.15 -2.81 11.97
CA TYR A 45 9.41 -3.53 12.07
C TYR A 45 9.22 -4.98 11.60
N VAL A 46 10.04 -5.43 10.68
CA VAL A 46 10.02 -6.80 10.16
C VAL A 46 11.38 -7.44 10.40
N ASP A 47 11.42 -8.40 11.33
CA ASP A 47 12.63 -9.14 11.67
C ASP A 47 12.92 -10.28 10.68
N SER A 48 14.10 -10.88 10.83
CA SER A 48 14.56 -12.00 10.01
C SER A 48 13.92 -13.35 10.35
N SER A 49 13.03 -13.42 11.35
CA SER A 49 12.42 -14.67 11.81
C SER A 49 11.24 -15.11 10.95
N GLY A 50 11.21 -16.36 10.49
CA GLY A 50 10.09 -16.97 9.78
C GLY A 50 9.98 -16.64 8.29
N CYS A 51 8.81 -16.98 7.70
CA CYS A 51 8.51 -16.75 6.28
C CYS A 51 8.36 -15.25 5.99
N VAL A 52 9.26 -14.71 5.17
CA VAL A 52 9.28 -13.27 4.81
C VAL A 52 8.01 -12.90 4.03
N ASP A 53 7.65 -13.68 3.01
CA ASP A 53 6.46 -13.39 2.17
C ASP A 53 5.15 -13.38 2.98
N CYS A 54 5.00 -14.32 3.91
CA CYS A 54 3.81 -14.41 4.76
C CYS A 54 3.66 -13.20 5.70
N LYS A 55 4.79 -12.61 6.13
CA LYS A 55 4.82 -11.46 7.04
C LYS A 55 4.65 -10.13 6.31
N LEU A 56 5.17 -10.03 5.08
CA LEU A 56 5.25 -8.77 4.38
C LEU A 56 3.87 -8.22 4.01
N GLN A 57 3.00 -9.02 3.38
CA GLN A 57 1.68 -8.59 2.90
C GLN A 57 1.66 -7.15 2.35
N LEU A 58 2.69 -6.78 1.57
CA LEU A 58 2.98 -5.41 1.13
C LEU A 58 1.79 -4.73 0.46
N GLN A 59 0.99 -5.50 -0.28
CA GLN A 59 -0.20 -4.97 -0.93
C GLN A 59 -1.27 -4.53 0.08
N LYS A 60 -1.45 -5.29 1.16
CA LYS A 60 -2.40 -4.91 2.23
C LYS A 60 -1.92 -3.68 3.00
N TRP A 61 -0.61 -3.52 3.15
CA TRP A 61 -0.05 -2.28 3.70
C TRP A 61 -0.34 -1.09 2.81
N GLN A 62 -0.16 -1.21 1.49
CA GLN A 62 -0.49 -0.12 0.55
C GLN A 62 -1.98 0.24 0.60
N GLU A 63 -2.88 -0.75 0.68
CA GLU A 63 -4.31 -0.52 0.88
C GLU A 63 -4.60 0.23 2.18
N LEU A 64 -4.03 -0.25 3.29
CA LEU A 64 -4.22 0.34 4.61
C LEU A 64 -3.72 1.78 4.67
N ILE A 65 -2.51 2.06 4.14
CA ILE A 65 -1.92 3.40 4.11
C ILE A 65 -2.84 4.38 3.37
N LYS A 66 -3.28 4.00 2.18
CA LYS A 66 -4.18 4.85 1.38
C LYS A 66 -5.51 5.09 2.08
N TYR A 67 -6.09 4.05 2.69
CA TYR A 67 -7.31 4.20 3.46
C TYR A 67 -7.10 5.11 4.68
N THR A 68 -6.03 4.89 5.44
CA THR A 68 -5.69 5.72 6.61
C THR A 68 -5.59 7.19 6.23
N ASN A 69 -4.88 7.50 5.15
CA ASN A 69 -4.73 8.88 4.67
C ASN A 69 -6.03 9.49 4.14
N SER A 70 -7.04 8.67 3.82
CA SER A 70 -8.36 9.16 3.40
C SER A 70 -9.27 9.55 4.55
N ILE A 71 -9.01 9.04 5.76
CA ILE A 71 -9.84 9.28 6.96
C ILE A 71 -9.16 10.20 7.99
N SER A 72 -7.88 10.48 7.85
CA SER A 72 -7.11 11.35 8.73
C SER A 72 -7.00 12.77 8.20
N ASP A 73 -6.78 13.73 9.10
CA ASP A 73 -6.56 15.17 8.77
C ASP A 73 -5.12 15.41 8.28
N GLY A 74 -4.63 14.60 7.36
CA GLY A 74 -3.30 14.70 6.80
C GLY A 74 -2.67 13.34 6.53
N GLU A 75 -1.47 13.36 5.93
CA GLU A 75 -0.75 12.14 5.64
C GLU A 75 -0.12 11.58 6.91
N ILE A 76 -0.41 10.31 7.21
CA ILE A 76 0.18 9.55 8.30
C ILE A 76 1.42 8.82 7.78
N PRO A 77 2.62 9.15 8.27
CA PRO A 77 3.84 8.44 7.86
C PRO A 77 3.85 7.00 8.35
N PHE A 78 4.15 6.08 7.44
CA PHE A 78 4.41 4.68 7.73
C PHE A 78 5.90 4.41 7.54
N LEU A 79 6.58 4.08 8.62
CA LEU A 79 8.02 3.86 8.69
C LEU A 79 8.31 2.36 8.66
N PHE A 80 8.82 1.87 7.55
CA PHE A 80 9.16 0.46 7.38
C PHE A 80 10.63 0.24 7.66
N PHE A 81 10.92 -0.60 8.65
CA PHE A 81 12.25 -1.07 9.00
C PHE A 81 12.31 -2.58 8.82
N PHE A 82 13.26 -3.02 8.00
CA PHE A 82 13.46 -4.43 7.70
C PHE A 82 14.84 -4.88 8.16
N PHE A 83 14.87 -5.95 8.96
CA PHE A 83 16.08 -6.67 9.30
C PHE A 83 16.06 -8.02 8.57
N PRO A 84 16.48 -8.10 7.29
CA PRO A 84 16.29 -9.27 6.46
C PRO A 84 17.33 -10.34 6.69
N LYS A 85 16.94 -11.61 6.63
CA LYS A 85 17.85 -12.75 6.51
C LYS A 85 18.41 -12.86 5.10
N ASP A 86 17.57 -12.64 4.09
CA ASP A 86 17.92 -12.58 2.68
C ASP A 86 17.48 -11.24 2.08
N TYR A 87 18.44 -10.36 1.90
CA TYR A 87 18.25 -9.04 1.33
C TYR A 87 17.82 -9.10 -0.15
N LYS A 88 18.36 -10.06 -0.93
CA LYS A 88 18.04 -10.17 -2.35
C LYS A 88 16.58 -10.59 -2.55
N GLU A 89 16.14 -11.55 -1.76
CA GLU A 89 14.74 -12.00 -1.75
C GLU A 89 13.79 -10.84 -1.36
N LEU A 90 14.12 -10.08 -0.32
CA LEU A 90 13.35 -8.91 0.11
C LEU A 90 13.18 -7.88 -1.03
N CYS A 91 14.27 -7.57 -1.75
CA CYS A 91 14.22 -6.65 -2.90
C CYS A 91 13.34 -7.19 -4.06
N GLN A 92 13.29 -8.51 -4.24
CA GLN A 92 12.39 -9.12 -5.24
C GLN A 92 10.93 -8.94 -4.84
N PHE A 93 10.58 -9.11 -3.57
CA PHE A 93 9.22 -8.86 -3.08
C PHE A 93 8.80 -7.40 -3.27
N PHE A 94 9.66 -6.45 -2.94
CA PHE A 94 9.34 -5.03 -3.19
C PHE A 94 9.02 -4.75 -4.66
N LYS A 95 9.78 -5.33 -5.59
CA LYS A 95 9.55 -5.18 -7.02
C LYS A 95 8.29 -5.89 -7.50
N ARG A 96 8.10 -7.16 -7.07
CA ARG A 96 6.93 -7.96 -7.41
C ARG A 96 5.62 -7.26 -7.02
N ASP A 97 5.60 -6.69 -5.81
CA ASP A 97 4.41 -6.09 -5.22
C ASP A 97 4.31 -4.58 -5.51
N LEU A 98 5.25 -4.04 -6.30
CA LEU A 98 5.32 -2.60 -6.64
C LEU A 98 5.28 -1.72 -5.38
N PHE A 99 6.06 -2.11 -4.37
CA PHE A 99 6.12 -1.40 -3.10
C PHE A 99 7.10 -0.24 -3.22
N ASP A 100 6.58 0.92 -3.62
CA ASP A 100 7.30 2.14 -3.95
C ASP A 100 7.42 3.14 -2.77
N LEU A 101 7.31 2.64 -1.56
CA LEU A 101 7.48 3.43 -0.35
C LEU A 101 8.94 3.41 0.14
N PRO A 102 9.42 4.50 0.79
CA PRO A 102 10.72 4.50 1.45
C PRO A 102 10.79 3.42 2.53
N VAL A 103 11.84 2.59 2.48
CA VAL A 103 12.10 1.53 3.46
C VAL A 103 13.52 1.64 4.00
N CYS A 104 13.70 1.42 5.28
CA CYS A 104 15.01 1.30 5.90
C CYS A 104 15.40 -0.18 5.99
N ILE A 105 16.57 -0.54 5.43
CA ILE A 105 17.16 -1.86 5.58
C ILE A 105 18.15 -1.80 6.74
N ASP A 106 17.72 -2.27 7.87
CA ASP A 106 18.48 -2.27 9.13
C ASP A 106 19.34 -3.54 9.22
N PHE A 107 20.45 -3.56 8.47
CA PHE A 107 21.35 -4.73 8.40
C PHE A 107 21.95 -5.14 9.75
N ASP A 108 22.09 -4.20 10.65
CA ASP A 108 22.70 -4.44 11.96
C ASP A 108 21.66 -4.75 13.04
N GLY A 109 20.37 -4.62 12.75
CA GLY A 109 19.27 -4.77 13.72
C GLY A 109 19.32 -3.70 14.82
N GLU A 110 19.76 -2.49 14.47
CA GLU A 110 19.96 -1.40 15.41
C GLU A 110 18.65 -0.97 16.06
N LEU A 111 17.56 -0.91 15.28
CA LEU A 111 16.25 -0.55 15.82
C LEU A 111 15.82 -1.50 16.94
N ASN A 112 16.03 -2.81 16.76
CA ASN A 112 15.68 -3.79 17.80
C ASN A 112 16.63 -3.73 19.00
N LYS A 113 17.92 -3.48 18.77
CA LYS A 113 18.90 -3.29 19.87
C LYS A 113 18.57 -2.11 20.76
N LEU A 114 18.02 -1.04 20.18
CA LEU A 114 17.62 0.16 20.91
C LEU A 114 16.33 -0.01 21.72
N ASN A 115 15.42 -0.91 21.28
CA ASN A 115 14.07 -0.97 21.85
C ASN A 115 13.73 -2.29 22.54
N ASP A 116 14.41 -3.39 22.20
CA ASP A 116 14.14 -4.74 22.69
C ASP A 116 12.68 -5.15 22.46
N PHE A 117 12.29 -5.25 21.16
CA PHE A 117 10.93 -5.58 20.78
C PHE A 117 10.49 -6.94 21.35
N PRO A 118 9.19 -7.11 21.66
CA PRO A 118 8.66 -8.38 22.12
C PRO A 118 9.01 -9.52 21.13
N PRO A 119 9.18 -10.77 21.62
CA PRO A 119 9.56 -11.88 20.74
C PRO A 119 8.45 -12.30 19.76
N PHE A 120 7.28 -11.69 19.84
CA PHE A 120 6.11 -12.01 19.02
C PHE A 120 5.94 -10.99 17.89
N PRO A 121 6.08 -11.39 16.60
CA PRO A 121 6.01 -10.48 15.45
C PRO A 121 4.73 -9.66 15.34
N GLN A 122 3.59 -10.14 15.86
CA GLN A 122 2.35 -9.38 15.87
C GLN A 122 2.43 -8.07 16.66
N PHE A 123 3.44 -7.90 17.53
CA PHE A 123 3.69 -6.68 18.30
C PHE A 123 4.79 -5.79 17.70
N HIS A 124 5.30 -6.10 16.52
CA HIS A 124 6.31 -5.32 15.84
C HIS A 124 5.74 -4.16 15.00
N THR A 125 4.47 -3.86 15.19
CA THR A 125 3.82 -2.69 14.56
C THR A 125 3.25 -1.80 15.64
N LEU A 126 3.58 -0.52 15.58
CA LEU A 126 3.28 0.45 16.62
C LEU A 126 2.69 1.73 16.00
N LEU A 127 1.58 2.22 16.55
CA LEU A 127 1.16 3.59 16.35
C LEU A 127 1.84 4.47 17.40
N LEU A 128 2.54 5.50 16.95
CA LEU A 128 3.31 6.42 17.77
C LEU A 128 2.72 7.82 17.71
N ASP A 129 2.84 8.57 18.81
CA ASP A 129 2.59 10.00 18.86
C ASP A 129 3.78 10.82 18.33
N LYS A 130 3.67 12.16 18.43
CA LYS A 130 4.71 13.10 18.02
C LYS A 130 6.04 12.90 18.77
N ASP A 131 6.00 12.44 20.00
CA ASP A 131 7.16 12.21 20.88
C ASP A 131 7.67 10.75 20.79
N ASN A 132 7.25 10.00 19.77
CA ASN A 132 7.56 8.58 19.53
C ASN A 132 7.06 7.65 20.65
N LYS A 133 6.06 8.04 21.42
CA LYS A 133 5.47 7.17 22.43
C LYS A 133 4.39 6.27 21.81
N VAL A 134 4.36 5.03 22.25
CA VAL A 134 3.41 4.03 21.75
C VAL A 134 2.00 4.35 22.24
N LEU A 135 1.08 4.54 21.29
CA LEU A 135 -0.36 4.68 21.52
C LEU A 135 -1.11 3.36 21.32
N VAL A 136 -0.74 2.61 20.28
CA VAL A 136 -1.32 1.29 20.00
C VAL A 136 -0.19 0.36 19.58
N ILE A 137 -0.18 -0.86 20.14
CA ILE A 137 0.73 -1.93 19.75
C ILE A 137 -0.07 -3.06 19.10
N GLY A 138 0.40 -3.54 17.96
CA GLY A 138 -0.18 -4.64 17.19
C GLY A 138 -0.34 -4.31 15.72
N ASN A 139 -0.49 -5.35 14.91
CA ASN A 139 -0.50 -5.23 13.46
C ASN A 139 -1.93 -5.03 12.91
N PRO A 140 -2.26 -3.83 12.37
CA PRO A 140 -3.60 -3.52 11.85
C PRO A 140 -3.93 -4.21 10.52
N VAL A 141 -2.94 -4.82 9.85
CA VAL A 141 -3.17 -5.62 8.65
C VAL A 141 -3.73 -7.00 9.00
N HIS A 142 -3.35 -7.53 10.18
CA HIS A 142 -3.72 -8.87 10.61
C HIS A 142 -4.92 -8.91 11.58
N SER A 143 -5.22 -7.81 12.28
CA SER A 143 -6.32 -7.73 13.24
C SER A 143 -7.18 -6.51 12.97
N THR A 144 -8.47 -6.74 12.80
CA THR A 144 -9.50 -5.72 12.62
C THR A 144 -9.69 -4.89 13.88
N GLU A 145 -9.63 -5.54 15.05
CA GLU A 145 -9.73 -4.85 16.33
C GLU A 145 -8.57 -3.88 16.54
N ILE A 146 -7.34 -4.29 16.20
CA ILE A 146 -6.18 -3.41 16.23
C ILE A 146 -6.35 -2.27 15.22
N ARG A 147 -6.82 -2.57 14.01
CA ARG A 147 -7.09 -1.57 12.97
C ARG A 147 -8.09 -0.52 13.44
N SER A 148 -9.18 -0.95 14.06
CA SER A 148 -10.19 -0.05 14.63
C SER A 148 -9.58 0.88 15.70
N LEU A 149 -8.66 0.39 16.53
CA LEU A 149 -7.95 1.22 17.51
C LEU A 149 -7.09 2.28 16.81
N TYR A 150 -6.37 1.92 15.74
CA TYR A 150 -5.61 2.89 14.92
C TYR A 150 -6.53 3.97 14.36
N PHE A 151 -7.61 3.58 13.69
CA PHE A 151 -8.53 4.53 13.06
C PHE A 151 -9.21 5.46 14.07
N LYS A 152 -9.61 4.92 15.21
CA LYS A 152 -10.18 5.72 16.31
C LYS A 152 -9.20 6.75 16.86
N GLN A 153 -7.91 6.42 16.86
CA GLN A 153 -6.86 7.35 17.31
C GLN A 153 -6.53 8.41 16.25
N LEU A 154 -6.65 8.05 14.95
CA LEU A 154 -6.22 8.89 13.83
C LEU A 154 -7.35 9.77 13.25
N SER A 155 -8.60 9.51 13.58
CA SER A 155 -9.75 10.27 13.09
C SER A 155 -10.77 10.48 14.20
N GLU A 156 -11.10 11.74 14.46
CA GLU A 156 -12.13 12.12 15.43
C GLU A 156 -13.53 11.71 14.96
N THR A 157 -13.70 11.51 13.66
CA THR A 157 -14.99 11.16 13.03
C THR A 157 -15.18 9.66 12.82
N TYR A 158 -14.18 8.84 13.17
CA TYR A 158 -14.28 7.39 13.00
C TYR A 158 -15.28 6.79 13.97
N ASP A 159 -16.40 6.28 13.41
CA ASP A 159 -17.46 5.62 14.18
C ASP A 159 -17.25 4.11 14.23
N THR A 160 -17.10 3.58 15.44
CA THR A 160 -16.97 2.15 15.70
C THR A 160 -18.24 1.35 15.38
N ALA A 161 -19.38 2.00 15.15
CA ALA A 161 -20.59 1.32 14.69
C ALA A 161 -20.41 0.63 13.32
N ASN A 162 -19.40 1.03 12.54
CA ASN A 162 -19.01 0.41 11.28
C ASN A 162 -18.08 -0.81 11.45
N GLU A 163 -17.72 -1.19 12.67
CA GLU A 163 -16.79 -2.31 12.95
C GLU A 163 -17.28 -3.69 12.48
N LYS A 164 -18.54 -3.82 12.08
CA LYS A 164 -19.10 -5.11 11.61
C LYS A 164 -18.66 -5.48 10.19
N ASP A 165 -18.01 -4.56 9.48
CA ASP A 165 -17.58 -4.79 8.11
C ASP A 165 -16.05 -4.90 8.02
N ASP A 166 -15.59 -6.11 8.22
CA ASP A 166 -14.19 -6.51 8.41
C ASP A 166 -13.27 -6.26 7.20
N LYS A 167 -13.81 -5.82 6.07
CA LYS A 167 -13.07 -5.69 4.83
C LYS A 167 -13.02 -4.22 4.41
N LEU A 168 -11.80 -3.72 4.17
CA LEU A 168 -11.55 -2.47 3.44
C LEU A 168 -11.97 -2.60 1.95
N ILE A 169 -12.91 -3.51 1.66
CA ILE A 169 -13.38 -3.82 0.32
C ILE A 169 -14.55 -2.91 -0.01
N THR A 170 -14.53 -2.37 -1.21
CA THR A 170 -15.62 -1.60 -1.81
C THR A 170 -16.01 -2.21 -3.15
N THR A 171 -16.89 -1.57 -3.89
CA THR A 171 -17.28 -1.97 -5.25
C THR A 171 -16.97 -0.87 -6.25
N SER A 172 -16.68 -1.27 -7.48
CA SER A 172 -16.38 -0.32 -8.55
C SER A 172 -17.02 -0.73 -9.87
N GLU A 173 -17.32 0.28 -10.68
CA GLU A 173 -17.70 0.14 -12.07
C GLU A 173 -16.71 0.86 -12.96
N VAL A 174 -16.51 0.34 -14.18
CA VAL A 174 -15.61 0.95 -15.16
C VAL A 174 -16.36 1.20 -16.46
N SER A 175 -16.16 2.37 -17.05
CA SER A 175 -16.80 2.77 -18.30
C SER A 175 -15.81 3.54 -19.22
N PRO A 176 -15.76 3.24 -20.52
CA PRO A 176 -16.31 2.05 -21.15
C PRO A 176 -15.51 0.79 -20.76
N ILE A 177 -16.14 -0.39 -20.72
CA ILE A 177 -15.43 -1.66 -20.45
C ILE A 177 -14.52 -2.05 -21.62
N LYS A 178 -14.87 -1.62 -22.85
CA LYS A 178 -14.16 -1.94 -24.07
C LYS A 178 -13.95 -0.68 -24.90
N ALA A 179 -12.77 -0.54 -25.49
CA ALA A 179 -12.45 0.52 -26.45
C ALA A 179 -11.83 -0.08 -27.72
N ASP A 180 -12.20 0.48 -28.86
CA ASP A 180 -11.63 0.16 -30.15
C ASP A 180 -10.81 1.37 -30.63
N LEU A 181 -9.51 1.19 -30.78
CA LEU A 181 -8.61 2.24 -31.21
C LEU A 181 -8.53 2.40 -32.72
N GLY A 182 -9.18 1.50 -33.49
CA GLY A 182 -9.07 1.47 -34.94
C GLY A 182 -7.68 1.04 -35.40
N THR A 183 -7.20 1.68 -36.46
CA THR A 183 -5.87 1.40 -37.04
C THR A 183 -4.84 2.40 -36.50
N LEU A 184 -3.68 1.92 -36.11
CA LEU A 184 -2.51 2.67 -35.67
C LEU A 184 -1.28 2.28 -36.49
N LYS A 185 -0.34 3.18 -36.69
CA LYS A 185 0.97 2.80 -37.22
C LYS A 185 1.83 2.21 -36.14
N VAL A 186 2.66 1.24 -36.46
CA VAL A 186 3.65 0.68 -35.52
C VAL A 186 4.54 1.79 -35.01
N GLY A 187 4.67 1.88 -33.66
CA GLY A 187 5.44 2.92 -32.99
C GLY A 187 4.64 4.19 -32.64
N ASP A 188 3.46 4.38 -33.21
CA ASP A 188 2.58 5.47 -32.78
C ASP A 188 1.93 5.13 -31.43
N SER A 189 1.62 6.17 -30.65
CA SER A 189 0.94 6.04 -29.37
C SER A 189 -0.46 6.63 -29.45
N LYS A 190 -1.44 5.92 -28.87
CA LYS A 190 -2.81 6.42 -28.73
C LYS A 190 -3.31 6.26 -27.31
N LYS A 191 -3.88 7.34 -26.79
CA LYS A 191 -4.45 7.40 -25.45
C LYS A 191 -5.94 7.09 -25.47
N GLN A 192 -6.38 6.34 -24.47
CA GLN A 192 -7.78 6.04 -24.21
C GLN A 192 -8.08 6.30 -22.73
N LEU A 193 -9.13 7.05 -22.49
CA LEU A 193 -9.60 7.34 -21.13
C LEU A 193 -10.70 6.36 -20.73
N PHE A 194 -10.64 5.94 -19.48
CA PHE A 194 -11.64 5.13 -18.82
C PHE A 194 -12.05 5.79 -17.51
N GLU A 195 -13.30 5.75 -17.18
CA GLU A 195 -13.81 6.22 -15.90
C GLU A 195 -13.92 5.04 -14.94
N VAL A 196 -13.43 5.20 -13.74
CA VAL A 196 -13.59 4.27 -12.62
C VAL A 196 -14.45 4.95 -11.58
N LYS A 197 -15.66 4.42 -11.35
CA LYS A 197 -16.60 4.91 -10.36
C LYS A 197 -16.55 4.02 -9.13
N ASN A 198 -16.45 4.62 -7.97
CA ASN A 198 -16.66 3.93 -6.70
C ASN A 198 -18.18 3.79 -6.45
N THR A 199 -18.69 2.57 -6.52
CA THR A 199 -20.11 2.25 -6.32
C THR A 199 -20.41 1.73 -4.93
N GLY A 200 -19.38 1.58 -4.08
CA GLY A 200 -19.53 1.15 -2.70
C GLY A 200 -19.55 2.30 -1.70
N ASP A 201 -19.51 1.96 -0.44
CA ASP A 201 -19.62 2.85 0.72
C ASP A 201 -18.27 3.21 1.36
N LYS A 202 -17.18 2.62 0.87
CA LYS A 202 -15.81 2.86 1.35
C LYS A 202 -14.93 3.46 0.25
N PRO A 203 -13.87 4.20 0.60
CA PRO A 203 -12.94 4.73 -0.40
C PRO A 203 -12.39 3.63 -1.31
N LEU A 204 -12.46 3.83 -2.63
CA LEU A 204 -11.89 2.94 -3.63
C LEU A 204 -10.46 3.32 -3.91
N VAL A 205 -9.57 2.35 -3.81
CA VAL A 205 -8.14 2.51 -4.03
C VAL A 205 -7.68 1.65 -5.19
N ILE A 206 -7.08 2.27 -6.21
CA ILE A 206 -6.37 1.55 -7.27
C ILE A 206 -4.96 1.27 -6.77
N ILE A 207 -4.62 0.00 -6.58
CA ILE A 207 -3.37 -0.46 -5.95
C ILE A 207 -2.29 -0.65 -7.01
N ALA A 208 -2.64 -1.37 -8.07
CA ALA A 208 -1.72 -1.72 -9.16
C ALA A 208 -2.48 -1.93 -10.47
N THR A 209 -1.74 -1.89 -11.57
CA THR A 209 -2.26 -2.22 -12.90
C THR A 209 -1.38 -3.26 -13.55
N SER A 210 -1.96 -4.13 -14.38
CA SER A 210 -1.24 -5.06 -15.23
C SER A 210 -1.87 -5.13 -16.60
N SER A 211 -1.06 -5.38 -17.63
CA SER A 211 -1.51 -5.59 -19.01
C SER A 211 -0.99 -6.92 -19.55
N THR A 212 -1.69 -7.48 -20.53
CA THR A 212 -1.31 -8.75 -21.18
C THR A 212 -0.11 -8.61 -22.10
N CYS A 213 0.19 -7.38 -22.57
CA CYS A 213 1.40 -7.08 -23.35
C CYS A 213 2.22 -5.94 -22.68
N GLY A 214 3.49 -5.86 -23.03
CA GLY A 214 4.34 -4.73 -22.67
C GLY A 214 4.13 -3.48 -23.56
N CYS A 215 3.04 -3.41 -24.29
CA CYS A 215 2.71 -2.34 -25.26
C CYS A 215 1.71 -1.32 -24.71
N ALA A 216 1.24 -1.50 -23.47
CA ALA A 216 0.33 -0.58 -22.79
C ALA A 216 0.99 0.01 -21.54
N SER A 217 0.87 1.32 -21.35
CA SER A 217 1.15 2.00 -20.09
C SER A 217 -0.15 2.55 -19.50
N VAL A 218 -0.27 2.55 -18.18
CA VAL A 218 -1.49 2.94 -17.47
C VAL A 218 -1.18 3.99 -16.43
N GLU A 219 -1.81 5.15 -16.55
CA GLU A 219 -1.78 6.20 -15.54
C GLU A 219 -3.12 6.25 -14.80
N TYR A 220 -3.07 6.32 -13.48
CA TYR A 220 -4.26 6.32 -12.63
C TYR A 220 -4.04 7.19 -11.39
N PRO A 221 -5.12 7.74 -10.80
CA PRO A 221 -5.03 8.57 -9.62
C PRO A 221 -4.49 7.78 -8.43
N LYS A 222 -3.54 8.37 -7.71
CA LYS A 222 -2.97 7.79 -6.48
C LYS A 222 -3.82 8.06 -5.25
N GLN A 223 -4.71 9.04 -5.32
CA GLN A 223 -5.64 9.37 -4.26
C GLN A 223 -6.83 8.41 -4.23
N PRO A 224 -7.36 8.06 -3.05
CA PRO A 224 -8.59 7.27 -2.93
C PRO A 224 -9.77 7.98 -3.58
N ILE A 225 -10.63 7.22 -4.24
CA ILE A 225 -11.86 7.70 -4.84
C ILE A 225 -12.97 7.57 -3.78
N PRO A 226 -13.59 8.67 -3.33
CA PRO A 226 -14.62 8.61 -2.29
C PRO A 226 -15.85 7.85 -2.78
N PRO A 227 -16.73 7.37 -1.88
CA PRO A 227 -18.02 6.78 -2.25
C PRO A 227 -18.80 7.64 -3.22
N GLY A 228 -19.26 7.04 -4.32
CA GLY A 228 -19.95 7.75 -5.42
C GLY A 228 -19.04 8.57 -6.33
N GLY A 229 -17.75 8.73 -5.99
CA GLY A 229 -16.78 9.47 -6.77
C GLY A 229 -16.37 8.75 -8.05
N ILE A 230 -15.86 9.52 -9.02
CA ILE A 230 -15.38 9.04 -10.31
C ILE A 230 -13.94 9.52 -10.49
N ALA A 231 -13.08 8.65 -11.02
CA ALA A 231 -11.73 9.01 -11.40
C ALA A 231 -11.41 8.50 -12.81
N THR A 232 -10.47 9.15 -13.47
CA THR A 232 -10.03 8.80 -14.83
C THR A 232 -8.78 7.95 -14.77
N VAL A 233 -8.78 6.86 -15.53
CA VAL A 233 -7.63 6.03 -15.83
C VAL A 233 -7.27 6.23 -17.30
N GLU A 234 -6.06 6.66 -17.57
CA GLU A 234 -5.54 6.84 -18.92
C GLU A 234 -4.69 5.62 -19.31
N VAL A 235 -5.04 5.01 -20.43
CA VAL A 235 -4.26 3.91 -21.02
C VAL A 235 -3.64 4.41 -22.33
N THR A 236 -2.32 4.36 -22.43
CA THR A 236 -1.58 4.66 -23.64
C THR A 236 -1.13 3.36 -24.30
N MET A 237 -1.61 3.12 -25.51
CA MET A 237 -1.22 1.98 -26.34
C MET A 237 -0.11 2.38 -27.31
N ASN A 238 0.95 1.57 -27.39
CA ASN A 238 2.04 1.69 -28.34
C ASN A 238 2.37 0.31 -28.93
N PRO A 239 1.66 -0.10 -30.00
CA PRO A 239 1.92 -1.37 -30.66
C PRO A 239 3.34 -1.44 -31.25
N LYS A 240 4.05 -2.53 -30.97
CA LYS A 240 5.43 -2.74 -31.46
C LYS A 240 5.51 -3.57 -32.74
N ASP A 241 4.46 -4.36 -32.99
CA ASP A 241 4.39 -5.28 -34.12
C ASP A 241 3.13 -5.05 -34.94
N VAL A 242 3.21 -5.33 -36.24
CA VAL A 242 2.05 -5.31 -37.17
C VAL A 242 1.08 -6.43 -36.83
N GLY A 243 -0.20 -6.14 -36.84
CA GLY A 243 -1.25 -7.14 -36.59
C GLY A 243 -2.39 -6.62 -35.72
N PHE A 244 -3.32 -7.51 -35.42
CA PHE A 244 -4.39 -7.20 -34.47
C PHE A 244 -3.89 -7.30 -33.04
N PHE A 245 -4.26 -6.32 -32.22
CA PHE A 245 -4.05 -6.37 -30.78
C PHE A 245 -5.40 -6.40 -30.06
N ASN A 246 -5.46 -7.11 -28.94
CA ASN A 246 -6.64 -7.22 -28.08
C ASN A 246 -6.16 -7.41 -26.64
N GLU A 247 -5.95 -6.28 -25.97
CA GLU A 247 -5.29 -6.23 -24.67
C GLU A 247 -6.29 -6.15 -23.54
N ILE A 248 -6.00 -6.87 -22.47
CA ILE A 248 -6.73 -6.79 -21.23
C ILE A 248 -5.85 -6.07 -20.21
N ILE A 249 -6.33 -4.94 -19.71
CA ILE A 249 -5.73 -4.23 -18.60
C ILE A 249 -6.53 -4.57 -17.35
N GLN A 250 -5.85 -5.01 -16.31
CA GLN A 250 -6.43 -5.25 -15.01
C GLN A 250 -6.08 -4.10 -14.07
N LEU A 251 -7.09 -3.56 -13.41
CA LEU A 251 -6.94 -2.61 -12.31
C LEU A 251 -7.15 -3.38 -11.02
N LYS A 252 -6.08 -3.59 -10.27
CA LYS A 252 -6.16 -4.16 -8.94
C LYS A 252 -6.58 -3.05 -7.96
N CYS A 253 -7.77 -3.19 -7.42
CA CYS A 253 -8.35 -2.28 -6.42
C CYS A 253 -8.59 -3.03 -5.10
N ASN A 254 -8.98 -2.30 -4.06
CA ASN A 254 -9.57 -2.90 -2.85
C ASN A 254 -11.02 -3.35 -3.10
N THR A 255 -11.22 -4.17 -4.11
CA THR A 255 -12.49 -4.80 -4.51
C THR A 255 -12.34 -6.32 -4.49
N GLU A 256 -13.43 -7.05 -4.41
CA GLU A 256 -13.39 -8.52 -4.38
C GLU A 256 -12.69 -9.10 -5.61
N TYR A 257 -12.91 -8.46 -6.77
CA TYR A 257 -12.29 -8.85 -8.04
C TYR A 257 -11.65 -7.63 -8.71
N PRO A 258 -10.51 -7.79 -9.42
CA PRO A 258 -9.91 -6.71 -10.18
C PRO A 258 -10.83 -6.26 -11.31
N ALA A 259 -10.94 -4.94 -11.50
CA ALA A 259 -11.63 -4.40 -12.66
C ALA A 259 -10.83 -4.68 -13.94
N LYS A 260 -11.52 -4.98 -15.04
CA LYS A 260 -10.90 -5.33 -16.33
C LYS A 260 -11.37 -4.40 -17.42
N LEU A 261 -10.40 -3.81 -18.12
CA LEU A 261 -10.59 -3.00 -19.31
C LEU A 261 -10.10 -3.78 -20.52
N ARG A 262 -10.73 -3.60 -21.67
CA ARG A 262 -10.29 -4.21 -22.92
C ARG A 262 -10.05 -3.14 -23.97
N ILE A 263 -8.87 -3.17 -24.59
CA ILE A 263 -8.53 -2.31 -25.72
C ILE A 263 -8.16 -3.19 -26.91
N ARG A 264 -8.74 -2.89 -28.06
CA ARG A 264 -8.43 -3.58 -29.30
C ARG A 264 -8.16 -2.60 -30.44
N GLY A 265 -7.51 -3.08 -31.47
CA GLY A 265 -7.22 -2.33 -32.69
C GLY A 265 -6.35 -3.13 -33.63
N ARG A 266 -5.83 -2.44 -34.67
CA ARG A 266 -4.91 -3.02 -35.64
C ARG A 266 -3.70 -2.11 -35.77
N ALA A 267 -2.52 -2.68 -35.80
CA ALA A 267 -1.27 -1.99 -36.11
C ALA A 267 -0.82 -2.29 -37.56
N GLU A 268 -0.39 -1.27 -38.30
CA GLU A 268 0.07 -1.35 -39.70
C GLU A 268 1.45 -0.71 -39.86
#